data_0d08e8fd613fd804b1f89ba30fde1557
#
_entry.id   0d08e8fd613fd804b1f89ba30fde1557
#
_cell.length_a   1.000
_cell.length_b   1.000
_cell.length_c   1.000
_cell.angle_alpha   90.00
_cell.angle_beta   90.00
_cell.angle_gamma   90.00
#
_symmetry.space_group_name_H-M   'P 1'
#
loop_
_entity.id
_entity.type
_entity.pdbx_description
1 polymer ?
#
loop_
_entity_poly.entity_id
_entity_poly.type
_entity_poly.pdbx_seq_one_letter_code
_entity_poly.pdbx_strand_id
1 'polypeptide(L)'
;MHRFLAASCLLLILKLISATSFSLSASELRTMGNRHFEIVGPDLRSVSRMNHLSMLTVETAARYLEDEGLAFPMPILVSLRPGPYAEHADAYRIRVRERAAVQVDIRWEASLELSTAIQALSEALLTQYTIFNYERSIDVKIPAWPVASVAEETLIGLRASRFLDSLSDIRGNPPPELLTILKSKLGSRDRAADFGYWLNQCLKSAGVDRATIQRLFRMALAGIEMDQALIVAIQPTAPELAPIDLEVWWQERMSVLLEREYEVVESMEETRIWMSAVSNFDAPIQTEAGVLQVNLRTLWKHRDSEALIELVEARYEILRLRMLRANPAYFNAAHSLGSLFEVLLQDGPSHKFVHALAVFLSDMEDAKAMQEAIQLHLDP
;
A
#
# COMPACT_ATOMS: atom_id res chain seq x y z
N MET A 1 -56.31 -45.82 5.93
CA MET A 1 -56.03 -44.53 6.58
C MET A 1 -54.55 -44.10 6.61
N HIS A 2 -53.57 -45.02 6.61
CA HIS A 2 -52.13 -44.63 6.71
C HIS A 2 -51.44 -44.07 5.44
N ARG A 3 -52.05 -44.21 4.25
CA ARG A 3 -51.43 -43.68 3.00
C ARG A 3 -51.72 -42.21 2.74
N PHE A 4 -52.77 -41.65 3.34
CA PHE A 4 -53.10 -40.23 3.20
C PHE A 4 -52.25 -39.32 4.12
N LEU A 5 -51.85 -39.80 5.28
CA LEU A 5 -50.98 -39.02 6.20
C LEU A 5 -49.55 -38.85 5.68
N ALA A 6 -49.00 -39.84 4.99
CA ALA A 6 -47.67 -39.74 4.40
C ALA A 6 -47.53 -38.74 3.26
N ALA A 7 -48.61 -38.61 2.42
CA ALA A 7 -48.64 -37.67 1.33
C ALA A 7 -48.73 -36.20 1.81
N SER A 8 -49.50 -35.93 2.89
CA SER A 8 -49.63 -34.62 3.50
C SER A 8 -48.34 -34.13 4.18
N CYS A 9 -47.56 -35.03 4.84
CA CYS A 9 -46.27 -34.67 5.42
C CYS A 9 -45.21 -34.36 4.36
N LEU A 10 -45.20 -35.10 3.23
CA LEU A 10 -44.27 -34.84 2.14
C LEU A 10 -44.51 -33.48 1.47
N LEU A 11 -45.79 -33.10 1.29
CA LEU A 11 -46.17 -31.80 0.75
C LEU A 11 -45.84 -30.62 1.69
N LEU A 12 -45.92 -30.82 3.01
CA LEU A 12 -45.52 -29.82 4.01
C LEU A 12 -43.99 -29.65 4.05
N ILE A 13 -43.23 -30.73 3.93
CA ILE A 13 -41.76 -30.68 3.88
C ILE A 13 -41.29 -30.00 2.57
N LEU A 14 -41.92 -30.29 1.43
CA LEU A 14 -41.61 -29.58 0.18
C LEU A 14 -42.00 -28.09 0.22
N LYS A 15 -43.05 -27.69 0.91
CA LYS A 15 -43.41 -26.27 1.12
C LYS A 15 -42.48 -25.58 2.11
N LEU A 16 -41.95 -26.26 3.12
CA LEU A 16 -40.93 -25.73 4.02
C LEU A 16 -39.55 -25.54 3.31
N ILE A 17 -39.18 -26.47 2.42
CA ILE A 17 -37.96 -26.35 1.63
C ILE A 17 -38.05 -25.23 0.58
N SER A 18 -39.24 -24.97 0.02
CA SER A 18 -39.45 -23.84 -0.91
C SER A 18 -39.60 -22.49 -0.21
N ALA A 19 -39.91 -22.45 1.10
CA ALA A 19 -39.97 -21.20 1.87
C ALA A 19 -38.62 -20.75 2.46
N THR A 20 -37.60 -21.62 2.44
CA THR A 20 -36.21 -21.26 2.73
C THR A 20 -35.41 -21.02 1.44
N SER A 21 -36.04 -20.54 0.39
CA SER A 21 -35.32 -19.76 -0.61
C SER A 21 -34.80 -18.55 0.14
N PHE A 22 -33.60 -18.68 0.71
CA PHE A 22 -32.77 -17.54 0.99
C PHE A 22 -32.78 -16.73 -0.31
N SER A 23 -33.57 -15.70 -0.37
CA SER A 23 -33.31 -14.60 -1.26
C SER A 23 -31.95 -14.06 -0.78
N LEU A 24 -30.85 -14.61 -1.31
CA LEU A 24 -29.61 -13.88 -1.42
C LEU A 24 -30.05 -12.60 -2.12
N SER A 25 -30.31 -11.57 -1.33
CA SER A 25 -30.42 -10.20 -1.79
C SER A 25 -29.20 -10.06 -2.68
N ALA A 26 -29.39 -10.01 -3.99
CA ALA A 26 -28.35 -9.68 -4.92
C ALA A 26 -27.86 -8.31 -4.42
N SER A 27 -26.74 -8.29 -3.69
CA SER A 27 -26.16 -7.05 -3.22
C SER A 27 -25.94 -6.25 -4.49
N GLU A 28 -26.64 -5.11 -4.60
CA GLU A 28 -26.48 -4.24 -5.76
C GLU A 28 -25.01 -3.95 -5.91
N LEU A 29 -24.41 -4.43 -6.99
CA LEU A 29 -23.02 -4.15 -7.31
C LEU A 29 -22.87 -2.63 -7.43
N ARG A 30 -21.88 -2.10 -6.76
CA ARG A 30 -21.53 -0.69 -6.85
C ARG A 30 -20.44 -0.50 -7.90
N THR A 31 -20.55 0.56 -8.67
CA THR A 31 -19.61 0.91 -9.71
C THR A 31 -19.08 2.31 -9.48
N MET A 32 -17.77 2.48 -9.64
CA MET A 32 -17.10 3.77 -9.67
C MET A 32 -15.99 3.68 -10.69
N GLY A 33 -15.62 4.80 -11.29
CA GLY A 33 -14.56 4.79 -12.28
C GLY A 33 -13.87 6.14 -12.40
N ASN A 34 -12.74 6.11 -13.08
CA ASN A 34 -12.00 7.24 -13.56
C ASN A 34 -11.70 7.06 -15.05
N ARG A 35 -10.89 7.93 -15.65
CA ARG A 35 -10.54 7.84 -17.07
C ARG A 35 -9.92 6.50 -17.49
N HIS A 36 -9.22 5.83 -16.59
CA HIS A 36 -8.39 4.65 -16.88
C HIS A 36 -9.01 3.35 -16.36
N PHE A 37 -9.81 3.41 -15.32
CA PHE A 37 -10.37 2.24 -14.64
C PHE A 37 -11.86 2.38 -14.40
N GLU A 38 -12.58 1.29 -14.60
CA GLU A 38 -13.96 1.10 -14.17
C GLU A 38 -13.98 -0.02 -13.12
N ILE A 39 -14.42 0.27 -11.90
CA ILE A 39 -14.32 -0.61 -10.74
C ILE A 39 -15.70 -1.02 -10.30
N VAL A 40 -15.93 -2.34 -10.21
CA VAL A 40 -17.19 -2.95 -9.76
C VAL A 40 -16.90 -3.75 -8.50
N GLY A 41 -17.73 -3.59 -7.47
CA GLY A 41 -17.53 -4.27 -6.20
C GLY A 41 -18.78 -4.40 -5.35
N PRO A 42 -18.68 -5.08 -4.19
CA PRO A 42 -19.81 -5.41 -3.35
C PRO A 42 -20.39 -4.21 -2.57
N ASP A 43 -19.57 -3.19 -2.32
CA ASP A 43 -19.96 -2.01 -1.54
C ASP A 43 -19.22 -0.76 -1.99
N LEU A 44 -19.77 0.41 -1.68
CA LEU A 44 -19.24 1.71 -2.09
C LEU A 44 -17.84 2.00 -1.49
N ARG A 45 -17.59 1.58 -0.24
CA ARG A 45 -16.31 1.81 0.44
C ARG A 45 -15.17 1.06 -0.25
N SER A 46 -15.38 -0.21 -0.59
CA SER A 46 -14.43 -1.04 -1.32
C SER A 46 -14.11 -0.47 -2.69
N VAL A 47 -15.15 -0.07 -3.43
CA VAL A 47 -15.02 0.50 -4.77
C VAL A 47 -14.31 1.86 -4.72
N SER A 48 -14.67 2.74 -3.78
CA SER A 48 -14.02 4.05 -3.60
C SER A 48 -12.54 3.90 -3.24
N ARG A 49 -12.22 2.99 -2.31
CA ARG A 49 -10.82 2.71 -1.95
C ARG A 49 -10.00 2.22 -3.14
N MET A 50 -10.55 1.30 -3.92
CA MET A 50 -9.87 0.78 -5.11
C MET A 50 -9.72 1.85 -6.19
N ASN A 51 -10.71 2.72 -6.36
CA ASN A 51 -10.63 3.84 -7.28
C ASN A 51 -9.51 4.81 -6.88
N HIS A 52 -9.37 5.13 -5.61
CA HIS A 52 -8.26 5.96 -5.12
C HIS A 52 -6.90 5.30 -5.41
N LEU A 53 -6.75 4.00 -5.12
CA LEU A 53 -5.52 3.26 -5.44
C LEU A 53 -5.20 3.27 -6.94
N SER A 54 -6.22 3.14 -7.78
CA SER A 54 -6.04 3.17 -9.24
C SER A 54 -5.56 4.53 -9.74
N MET A 55 -6.06 5.63 -9.17
CA MET A 55 -5.59 6.99 -9.50
C MET A 55 -4.12 7.17 -9.15
N LEU A 56 -3.70 6.75 -7.95
CA LEU A 56 -2.31 6.82 -7.53
C LEU A 56 -1.39 5.94 -8.39
N THR A 57 -1.87 4.77 -8.80
CA THR A 57 -1.12 3.89 -9.70
C THR A 57 -0.91 4.55 -11.08
N VAL A 58 -1.94 5.21 -11.63
CA VAL A 58 -1.84 5.95 -12.89
C VAL A 58 -0.86 7.12 -12.75
N GLU A 59 -0.96 7.90 -11.69
CA GLU A 59 -0.04 9.02 -11.42
C GLU A 59 1.41 8.54 -11.33
N THR A 60 1.65 7.41 -10.66
CA THR A 60 3.00 6.84 -10.57
C THR A 60 3.47 6.34 -11.94
N ALA A 61 2.64 5.61 -12.68
CA ALA A 61 2.98 5.12 -14.01
C ALA A 61 3.29 6.26 -14.99
N ALA A 62 2.62 7.40 -14.90
CA ALA A 62 2.87 8.58 -15.72
C ALA A 62 4.28 9.19 -15.51
N ARG A 63 4.96 8.85 -14.42
CA ARG A 63 6.37 9.24 -14.21
C ARG A 63 7.32 8.43 -15.08
N TYR A 64 6.93 7.21 -15.45
CA TYR A 64 7.70 6.25 -16.26
C TYR A 64 7.24 6.14 -17.70
N LEU A 65 6.03 6.63 -17.99
CA LEU A 65 5.42 6.59 -19.32
C LEU A 65 5.03 8.01 -19.74
N GLU A 66 4.84 8.22 -21.02
CA GLU A 66 4.29 9.49 -21.52
C GLU A 66 2.77 9.53 -21.28
N ASP A 67 2.25 10.69 -20.84
CA ASP A 67 0.82 10.87 -20.56
C ASP A 67 -0.07 10.55 -21.77
N GLU A 68 0.40 10.87 -22.96
CA GLU A 68 -0.32 10.58 -24.23
C GLU A 68 -0.51 9.07 -24.43
N GLY A 69 0.50 8.26 -24.06
CA GLY A 69 0.43 6.81 -24.14
C GLY A 69 -0.56 6.16 -23.16
N LEU A 70 -0.97 6.88 -22.10
CA LEU A 70 -1.96 6.43 -21.13
C LEU A 70 -3.41 6.76 -21.54
N ALA A 71 -3.62 7.41 -22.68
CA ALA A 71 -4.95 7.72 -23.19
C ALA A 71 -5.58 6.51 -23.89
N PHE A 72 -6.19 5.60 -23.13
CA PHE A 72 -6.83 4.40 -23.68
C PHE A 72 -8.24 4.69 -24.21
N PRO A 73 -8.66 4.01 -25.29
CA PRO A 73 -10.01 4.16 -25.86
C PRO A 73 -11.11 3.55 -24.95
N MET A 74 -10.74 2.70 -24.00
CA MET A 74 -11.65 2.09 -23.03
C MET A 74 -10.96 1.90 -21.68
N PRO A 75 -11.70 2.02 -20.56
CA PRO A 75 -11.15 1.79 -19.24
C PRO A 75 -10.84 0.30 -19.00
N ILE A 76 -9.91 0.05 -18.08
CA ILE A 76 -9.63 -1.28 -17.52
C ILE A 76 -10.75 -1.64 -16.55
N LEU A 77 -11.37 -2.80 -16.74
CA LEU A 77 -12.43 -3.27 -15.85
C LEU A 77 -11.82 -4.01 -14.63
N VAL A 78 -12.08 -3.51 -13.43
CA VAL A 78 -11.67 -4.15 -12.16
C VAL A 78 -12.90 -4.69 -11.44
N SER A 79 -12.93 -6.00 -11.22
CA SER A 79 -13.99 -6.68 -10.47
C SER A 79 -13.49 -7.11 -9.10
N LEU A 80 -14.06 -6.54 -8.03
CA LEU A 80 -13.81 -6.94 -6.65
C LEU A 80 -14.75 -8.08 -6.28
N ARG A 81 -14.25 -9.31 -6.26
CA ARG A 81 -15.04 -10.51 -6.00
C ARG A 81 -14.80 -11.01 -4.59
N PRO A 82 -15.81 -11.06 -3.70
CA PRO A 82 -15.68 -11.70 -2.40
C PRO A 82 -15.16 -13.13 -2.56
N GLY A 83 -14.28 -13.56 -1.64
CA GLY A 83 -13.54 -14.82 -1.75
C GLY A 83 -14.36 -16.06 -2.14
N PRO A 84 -15.57 -16.29 -1.55
CA PRO A 84 -16.44 -17.41 -1.93
C PRO A 84 -16.91 -17.38 -3.38
N TYR A 85 -16.90 -16.23 -4.02
CA TYR A 85 -17.35 -16.02 -5.41
C TYR A 85 -16.21 -15.80 -6.40
N ALA A 86 -14.95 -15.89 -5.94
CA ALA A 86 -13.79 -15.81 -6.80
C ALA A 86 -13.67 -17.09 -7.65
N GLU A 87 -13.55 -16.94 -8.96
CA GLU A 87 -13.41 -18.05 -9.91
C GLU A 87 -11.99 -18.64 -9.95
N HIS A 88 -11.07 -18.11 -9.14
CA HIS A 88 -9.66 -18.50 -9.11
C HIS A 88 -9.12 -18.51 -7.68
N ALA A 89 -8.08 -19.31 -7.46
CA ALA A 89 -7.42 -19.41 -6.16
C ALA A 89 -6.40 -18.29 -5.91
N ASP A 90 -5.90 -17.67 -6.99
CA ASP A 90 -4.92 -16.59 -6.90
C ASP A 90 -5.55 -15.32 -6.30
N ALA A 91 -4.73 -14.45 -5.73
CA ALA A 91 -5.20 -13.18 -5.17
C ALA A 91 -5.83 -12.26 -6.23
N TYR A 92 -5.35 -12.31 -7.45
CA TYR A 92 -5.94 -11.65 -8.61
C TYR A 92 -5.65 -12.41 -9.90
N ARG A 93 -6.42 -12.10 -10.95
CA ARG A 93 -6.22 -12.62 -12.30
C ARG A 93 -6.47 -11.53 -13.33
N ILE A 94 -5.56 -11.38 -14.29
CA ILE A 94 -5.70 -10.49 -15.43
C ILE A 94 -6.11 -11.31 -16.64
N ARG A 95 -7.08 -10.79 -17.41
CA ARG A 95 -7.55 -11.35 -18.67
C ARG A 95 -7.61 -10.25 -19.72
N VAL A 96 -7.16 -10.56 -20.91
CA VAL A 96 -7.38 -9.70 -22.09
C VAL A 96 -8.56 -10.26 -22.85
N ARG A 97 -9.62 -9.45 -22.95
CA ARG A 97 -10.84 -9.84 -23.67
C ARG A 97 -10.75 -9.47 -25.15
N GLU A 98 -11.74 -9.92 -25.90
CA GLU A 98 -11.94 -9.47 -27.29
C GLU A 98 -11.91 -7.94 -27.34
N ARG A 99 -11.33 -7.38 -28.39
CA ARG A 99 -11.07 -5.94 -28.60
C ARG A 99 -10.00 -5.35 -27.66
N ALA A 100 -9.12 -6.18 -27.13
CA ALA A 100 -8.00 -5.77 -26.29
C ALA A 100 -8.39 -5.09 -24.96
N ALA A 101 -9.60 -5.31 -24.45
CA ALA A 101 -10.01 -4.81 -23.15
C ALA A 101 -9.37 -5.64 -22.02
N VAL A 102 -8.63 -4.99 -21.14
CA VAL A 102 -8.04 -5.64 -19.96
C VAL A 102 -9.08 -5.69 -18.84
N GLN A 103 -9.25 -6.87 -18.25
CA GLN A 103 -10.06 -7.10 -17.06
C GLN A 103 -9.21 -7.68 -15.95
N VAL A 104 -9.41 -7.16 -14.74
CA VAL A 104 -8.79 -7.64 -13.51
C VAL A 104 -9.86 -8.18 -12.58
N ASP A 105 -9.78 -9.45 -12.22
CA ASP A 105 -10.61 -10.04 -11.18
C ASP A 105 -9.77 -10.13 -9.91
N ILE A 106 -10.11 -9.36 -8.88
CA ILE A 106 -9.42 -9.33 -7.58
C ILE A 106 -10.26 -10.09 -6.56
N ARG A 107 -9.64 -11.06 -5.88
CA ARG A 107 -10.24 -11.77 -4.75
C ARG A 107 -10.28 -10.84 -3.55
N TRP A 108 -11.46 -10.26 -3.30
CA TRP A 108 -11.66 -9.22 -2.29
C TRP A 108 -11.96 -9.83 -0.93
N GLU A 109 -10.98 -9.87 -0.07
CA GLU A 109 -11.04 -10.44 1.29
C GLU A 109 -10.36 -9.48 2.29
N ALA A 110 -10.68 -9.65 3.57
CA ALA A 110 -10.03 -8.87 4.64
C ALA A 110 -8.51 -9.12 4.72
N SER A 111 -8.05 -10.29 4.26
CA SER A 111 -6.65 -10.69 4.21
C SER A 111 -5.89 -10.18 2.98
N LEU A 112 -6.56 -9.52 2.02
CA LEU A 112 -5.89 -8.99 0.84
C LEU A 112 -4.92 -7.88 1.23
N GLU A 113 -3.66 -8.09 0.94
CA GLU A 113 -2.62 -7.09 1.16
C GLU A 113 -2.75 -5.93 0.16
N LEU A 114 -2.48 -4.72 0.65
CA LEU A 114 -2.50 -3.51 -0.17
C LEU A 114 -1.51 -3.59 -1.34
N SER A 115 -0.33 -4.15 -1.10
CA SER A 115 0.71 -4.42 -2.11
C SER A 115 0.18 -5.24 -3.27
N THR A 116 -0.58 -6.30 -2.99
CA THR A 116 -1.18 -7.17 -4.01
C THR A 116 -2.22 -6.43 -4.86
N ALA A 117 -3.05 -5.60 -4.24
CA ALA A 117 -4.03 -4.79 -4.98
C ALA A 117 -3.34 -3.79 -5.93
N ILE A 118 -2.31 -3.08 -5.44
CA ILE A 118 -1.54 -2.12 -6.24
C ILE A 118 -0.77 -2.85 -7.36
N GLN A 119 -0.20 -4.02 -7.08
CA GLN A 119 0.46 -4.84 -8.10
C GLN A 119 -0.51 -5.24 -9.21
N ALA A 120 -1.73 -5.67 -8.87
CA ALA A 120 -2.76 -6.03 -9.85
C ALA A 120 -3.14 -4.84 -10.75
N LEU A 121 -3.31 -3.64 -10.16
CA LEU A 121 -3.59 -2.42 -10.90
C LEU A 121 -2.41 -2.02 -11.81
N SER A 122 -1.18 -2.10 -11.31
CA SER A 122 0.04 -1.78 -12.06
C SER A 122 0.22 -2.72 -13.26
N GLU A 123 0.05 -4.03 -13.04
CA GLU A 123 0.13 -5.03 -14.11
C GLU A 123 -0.94 -4.80 -15.17
N ALA A 124 -2.19 -4.54 -14.77
CA ALA A 124 -3.27 -4.28 -15.68
C ALA A 124 -3.03 -3.02 -16.53
N LEU A 125 -2.58 -1.93 -15.89
CA LEU A 125 -2.28 -0.66 -16.56
C LEU A 125 -1.17 -0.82 -17.58
N LEU A 126 -0.06 -1.48 -17.21
CA LEU A 126 1.07 -1.71 -18.11
C LEU A 126 0.74 -2.71 -19.21
N THR A 127 -0.12 -3.70 -18.94
CA THR A 127 -0.65 -4.62 -19.97
C THR A 127 -1.49 -3.86 -20.99
N GLN A 128 -2.42 -3.02 -20.52
CA GLN A 128 -3.25 -2.18 -21.39
C GLN A 128 -2.38 -1.24 -22.24
N TYR A 129 -1.39 -0.58 -21.60
CA TYR A 129 -0.43 0.28 -22.29
C TYR A 129 0.31 -0.48 -23.42
N THR A 130 0.81 -1.68 -23.11
CA THR A 130 1.56 -2.50 -24.06
C THR A 130 0.73 -2.92 -25.26
N ILE A 131 -0.53 -3.31 -25.02
CA ILE A 131 -1.45 -3.71 -26.09
C ILE A 131 -1.72 -2.54 -27.05
N PHE A 132 -2.03 -1.38 -26.50
CA PHE A 132 -2.44 -0.24 -27.33
C PHE A 132 -1.27 0.46 -28.03
N ASN A 133 -0.11 0.54 -27.40
CA ASN A 133 1.02 1.28 -27.96
C ASN A 133 1.93 0.42 -28.84
N TYR A 134 1.91 -0.91 -28.68
CA TYR A 134 2.81 -1.81 -29.44
C TYR A 134 2.08 -2.86 -30.26
N GLU A 135 0.76 -2.72 -30.44
CA GLU A 135 -0.09 -3.62 -31.23
C GLU A 135 0.15 -5.11 -30.93
N ARG A 136 0.46 -5.43 -29.67
CA ARG A 136 0.76 -6.79 -29.27
C ARG A 136 -0.49 -7.63 -29.15
N SER A 137 -0.32 -8.93 -29.38
CA SER A 137 -1.40 -9.93 -29.30
C SER A 137 -1.96 -10.06 -27.86
N ILE A 138 -3.12 -10.68 -27.74
CA ILE A 138 -3.86 -10.93 -26.49
C ILE A 138 -3.01 -11.71 -25.45
N ASP A 139 -1.98 -12.46 -25.88
CA ASP A 139 -1.09 -13.23 -25.02
C ASP A 139 0.17 -12.45 -24.56
N VAL A 140 0.07 -11.14 -24.47
CA VAL A 140 1.20 -10.29 -24.04
C VAL A 140 1.65 -10.64 -22.63
N LYS A 141 2.90 -11.04 -22.50
CA LYS A 141 3.60 -11.13 -21.24
C LYS A 141 4.49 -9.90 -21.09
N ILE A 142 4.19 -9.08 -20.12
CA ILE A 142 5.03 -7.94 -19.78
C ILE A 142 6.14 -8.38 -18.79
N PRO A 143 7.33 -7.75 -18.83
CA PRO A 143 8.36 -8.00 -17.83
C PRO A 143 7.85 -7.67 -16.41
N ALA A 144 8.31 -8.40 -15.43
CA ALA A 144 7.85 -8.21 -14.05
C ALA A 144 8.43 -6.97 -13.40
N TRP A 145 9.68 -6.62 -13.72
CA TRP A 145 10.37 -5.51 -13.06
C TRP A 145 9.72 -4.13 -13.26
N PRO A 146 9.14 -3.75 -14.41
CA PRO A 146 8.41 -2.49 -14.55
C PRO A 146 7.15 -2.47 -13.69
N VAL A 147 6.43 -3.60 -13.60
CA VAL A 147 5.24 -3.73 -12.76
C VAL A 147 5.59 -3.52 -11.29
N ALA A 148 6.63 -4.23 -10.82
CA ALA A 148 7.12 -4.10 -9.45
C ALA A 148 7.62 -2.69 -9.14
N SER A 149 8.26 -2.02 -10.11
CA SER A 149 8.69 -0.63 -9.96
C SER A 149 7.53 0.32 -9.72
N VAL A 150 6.49 0.26 -10.55
CA VAL A 150 5.29 1.11 -10.40
C VAL A 150 4.55 0.76 -9.11
N ALA A 151 4.40 -0.53 -8.80
CA ALA A 151 3.69 -0.97 -7.60
C ALA A 151 4.39 -0.52 -6.31
N GLU A 152 5.69 -0.73 -6.19
CA GLU A 152 6.44 -0.36 -5.00
C GLU A 152 6.55 1.16 -4.84
N GLU A 153 6.77 1.93 -5.94
CA GLU A 153 6.77 3.40 -5.86
C GLU A 153 5.39 3.96 -5.47
N THR A 154 4.30 3.35 -5.95
CA THR A 154 2.93 3.71 -5.52
C THR A 154 2.73 3.42 -4.03
N LEU A 155 3.19 2.25 -3.57
CA LEU A 155 3.07 1.85 -2.17
C LEU A 155 3.88 2.76 -1.24
N ILE A 156 5.11 3.15 -1.63
CA ILE A 156 5.96 4.10 -0.90
C ILE A 156 5.30 5.49 -0.88
N GLY A 157 4.67 5.92 -1.97
CA GLY A 157 3.91 7.16 -2.02
C GLY A 157 2.73 7.20 -1.05
N LEU A 158 2.09 6.04 -0.80
CA LEU A 158 1.02 5.88 0.19
C LEU A 158 1.54 5.75 1.62
N ARG A 159 2.69 5.12 1.80
CA ARG A 159 3.32 4.84 3.09
C ARG A 159 4.81 5.07 2.96
N ALA A 160 5.28 6.23 3.37
CA ALA A 160 6.71 6.56 3.30
C ALA A 160 7.58 5.59 4.12
N SER A 161 7.06 5.06 5.24
CA SER A 161 7.72 4.03 6.04
C SER A 161 8.01 2.75 5.25
N ARG A 162 7.21 2.44 4.23
CA ARG A 162 7.43 1.28 3.35
C ARG A 162 8.81 1.28 2.70
N PHE A 163 9.37 2.46 2.41
CA PHE A 163 10.72 2.57 1.89
C PHE A 163 11.75 1.97 2.85
N LEU A 164 11.63 2.24 4.16
CA LEU A 164 12.53 1.69 5.17
C LEU A 164 12.34 0.19 5.36
N ASP A 165 11.09 -0.30 5.28
CA ASP A 165 10.79 -1.73 5.34
C ASP A 165 11.46 -2.44 4.16
N SER A 166 11.27 -1.92 2.93
CA SER A 166 11.88 -2.45 1.71
C SER A 166 13.41 -2.41 1.77
N LEU A 167 13.99 -1.33 2.30
CA LEU A 167 15.42 -1.19 2.49
C LEU A 167 15.97 -2.22 3.50
N SER A 168 15.25 -2.43 4.60
CA SER A 168 15.61 -3.43 5.62
C SER A 168 15.58 -4.84 5.06
N ASP A 169 14.54 -5.18 4.29
CA ASP A 169 14.39 -6.47 3.63
C ASP A 169 15.59 -6.78 2.72
N ILE A 170 16.07 -5.77 1.98
CA ILE A 170 17.20 -5.93 1.05
C ILE A 170 18.52 -5.97 1.78
N ARG A 171 18.73 -5.20 2.84
CA ARG A 171 19.93 -5.28 3.67
C ARG A 171 20.14 -6.67 4.27
N GLY A 172 19.07 -7.40 4.52
CA GLY A 172 19.09 -8.77 5.01
C GLY A 172 19.34 -9.86 3.93
N ASN A 173 19.19 -9.50 2.65
CA ASN A 173 19.29 -10.44 1.53
C ASN A 173 20.14 -9.84 0.42
N PRO A 174 21.15 -10.56 -0.10
CA PRO A 174 21.95 -10.06 -1.21
C PRO A 174 21.08 -9.83 -2.44
N PRO A 175 21.32 -8.74 -3.21
CA PRO A 175 20.56 -8.48 -4.43
C PRO A 175 20.79 -9.61 -5.45
N PRO A 176 19.75 -10.05 -6.17
CA PRO A 176 19.90 -11.03 -7.25
C PRO A 176 20.71 -10.43 -8.40
N GLU A 177 21.22 -11.29 -9.28
CA GLU A 177 21.87 -10.86 -10.52
C GLU A 177 20.92 -9.98 -11.35
N LEU A 178 21.43 -8.93 -11.97
CA LEU A 178 20.64 -7.98 -12.76
C LEU A 178 19.88 -8.69 -13.89
N LEU A 179 20.50 -9.63 -14.57
CA LEU A 179 19.86 -10.41 -15.64
C LEU A 179 18.66 -11.23 -15.12
N THR A 180 18.73 -11.70 -13.87
CA THR A 180 17.61 -12.41 -13.24
C THR A 180 16.45 -11.46 -13.00
N ILE A 181 16.70 -10.22 -12.58
CA ILE A 181 15.67 -9.18 -12.42
C ILE A 181 15.01 -8.89 -13.76
N LEU A 182 15.79 -8.63 -14.80
CA LEU A 182 15.30 -8.28 -16.13
C LEU A 182 14.46 -9.38 -16.78
N LYS A 183 14.78 -10.66 -16.50
CA LYS A 183 14.07 -11.84 -17.02
C LYS A 183 13.01 -12.39 -16.07
N SER A 184 12.85 -11.80 -14.89
CA SER A 184 11.88 -12.26 -13.89
C SER A 184 10.44 -12.21 -14.43
N LYS A 185 9.60 -13.10 -13.87
CA LYS A 185 8.17 -13.17 -14.18
C LYS A 185 7.36 -12.83 -12.96
N LEU A 186 6.24 -12.18 -13.17
CA LEU A 186 5.28 -11.93 -12.08
C LEU A 186 4.83 -13.25 -11.46
N GLY A 187 4.70 -13.26 -10.12
CA GLY A 187 4.31 -14.45 -9.38
C GLY A 187 5.38 -15.53 -9.25
N SER A 188 6.62 -15.26 -9.70
CA SER A 188 7.73 -16.18 -9.43
C SER A 188 8.13 -16.16 -7.94
N ARG A 189 8.62 -17.31 -7.43
CA ARG A 189 9.03 -17.44 -6.02
C ARG A 189 10.36 -16.74 -5.70
N ASP A 190 11.11 -16.33 -6.71
CA ASP A 190 12.47 -15.83 -6.57
C ASP A 190 12.57 -14.38 -6.13
N ARG A 191 11.45 -13.69 -5.97
CA ARG A 191 11.39 -12.26 -5.57
C ARG A 191 12.25 -11.31 -6.41
N ALA A 192 12.89 -11.79 -7.50
CA ALA A 192 13.76 -10.96 -8.32
C ALA A 192 13.02 -9.76 -8.91
N ALA A 193 11.74 -9.93 -9.23
CA ALA A 193 10.88 -8.84 -9.70
C ALA A 193 10.81 -7.67 -8.73
N ASP A 194 10.82 -7.92 -7.41
CA ASP A 194 10.70 -6.91 -6.36
C ASP A 194 11.87 -5.90 -6.42
N PHE A 195 13.00 -6.31 -6.97
CA PHE A 195 14.17 -5.44 -7.20
C PHE A 195 14.01 -4.47 -8.38
N GLY A 196 12.92 -4.53 -9.14
CA GLY A 196 12.64 -3.56 -10.20
C GLY A 196 12.62 -2.11 -9.72
N TYR A 197 12.03 -1.84 -8.54
CA TYR A 197 12.07 -0.53 -7.91
C TYR A 197 13.52 -0.08 -7.65
N TRP A 198 14.35 -0.96 -7.10
CA TRP A 198 15.74 -0.65 -6.77
C TRP A 198 16.61 -0.46 -8.00
N LEU A 199 16.34 -1.15 -9.11
CA LEU A 199 16.97 -0.87 -10.40
C LEU A 199 16.74 0.58 -10.82
N ASN A 200 15.51 1.08 -10.68
CA ASN A 200 15.23 2.48 -10.97
C ASN A 200 15.94 3.44 -10.01
N GLN A 201 16.04 3.10 -8.73
CA GLN A 201 16.80 3.92 -7.78
C GLN A 201 18.30 3.94 -8.13
N CYS A 202 18.88 2.82 -8.57
CA CYS A 202 20.24 2.76 -9.08
C CYS A 202 20.44 3.66 -10.30
N LEU A 203 19.54 3.62 -11.28
CA LEU A 203 19.59 4.48 -12.47
C LEU A 203 19.51 5.96 -12.08
N LYS A 204 18.55 6.34 -11.24
CA LYS A 204 18.41 7.72 -10.72
C LYS A 204 19.67 8.16 -9.96
N SER A 205 20.23 7.31 -9.09
CA SER A 205 21.43 7.62 -8.31
C SER A 205 22.71 7.73 -9.16
N ALA A 206 22.73 7.02 -10.29
CA ALA A 206 23.81 7.13 -11.28
C ALA A 206 23.72 8.39 -12.14
N GLY A 207 22.67 9.20 -12.00
CA GLY A 207 22.46 10.40 -12.79
C GLY A 207 21.83 10.17 -14.17
N VAL A 208 21.25 8.99 -14.40
CA VAL A 208 20.49 8.75 -15.63
C VAL A 208 19.25 9.65 -15.63
N ASP A 209 19.06 10.43 -16.68
CA ASP A 209 17.97 11.38 -16.76
C ASP A 209 16.59 10.70 -16.92
N ARG A 210 15.55 11.45 -16.53
CA ARG A 210 14.17 10.96 -16.55
C ARG A 210 13.74 10.45 -17.94
N ALA A 211 14.08 11.15 -19.00
CA ALA A 211 13.66 10.78 -20.36
C ALA A 211 14.30 9.44 -20.79
N THR A 212 15.55 9.21 -20.39
CA THR A 212 16.25 7.94 -20.61
C THR A 212 15.60 6.80 -19.81
N ILE A 213 15.24 7.02 -18.54
CA ILE A 213 14.52 6.02 -17.72
C ILE A 213 13.15 5.70 -18.37
N GLN A 214 12.41 6.70 -18.78
CA GLN A 214 11.13 6.50 -19.49
C GLN A 214 11.31 5.70 -20.78
N ARG A 215 12.37 5.98 -21.54
CA ARG A 215 12.69 5.21 -22.75
C ARG A 215 13.01 3.75 -22.43
N LEU A 216 13.76 3.46 -21.36
CA LEU A 216 14.06 2.09 -20.93
C LEU A 216 12.78 1.34 -20.56
N PHE A 217 11.86 1.98 -19.81
CA PHE A 217 10.56 1.40 -19.49
C PHE A 217 9.77 1.02 -20.75
N ARG A 218 9.67 1.94 -21.70
CA ARG A 218 8.96 1.71 -22.97
C ARG A 218 9.59 0.60 -23.78
N MET A 219 10.92 0.54 -23.84
CA MET A 219 11.66 -0.53 -24.51
C MET A 219 11.39 -1.89 -23.88
N ALA A 220 11.38 -1.97 -22.54
CA ALA A 220 11.05 -3.20 -21.83
C ALA A 220 9.62 -3.66 -22.12
N LEU A 221 8.63 -2.77 -22.08
CA LEU A 221 7.23 -3.07 -22.41
C LEU A 221 7.06 -3.44 -23.89
N ALA A 222 7.85 -2.84 -24.78
CA ALA A 222 7.94 -3.24 -26.18
C ALA A 222 8.61 -4.61 -26.38
N GLY A 223 9.18 -5.23 -25.33
CA GLY A 223 9.84 -6.54 -25.37
C GLY A 223 11.22 -6.50 -26.03
N ILE A 224 11.86 -5.35 -26.00
CA ILE A 224 13.24 -5.19 -26.46
C ILE A 224 14.17 -5.74 -25.37
N GLU A 225 15.22 -6.45 -25.78
CA GLU A 225 16.24 -6.92 -24.84
C GLU A 225 16.93 -5.75 -24.14
N MET A 226 17.01 -5.82 -22.81
CA MET A 226 17.39 -4.68 -21.98
C MET A 226 18.90 -4.52 -21.78
N ASP A 227 19.69 -5.57 -22.02
CA ASP A 227 21.13 -5.59 -21.72
C ASP A 227 21.86 -4.44 -22.44
N GLN A 228 21.73 -4.36 -23.76
CA GLN A 228 22.36 -3.30 -24.56
C GLN A 228 21.72 -1.93 -24.30
N ALA A 229 20.42 -1.87 -24.07
CA ALA A 229 19.74 -0.63 -23.76
C ALA A 229 20.23 0.00 -22.44
N LEU A 230 20.46 -0.83 -21.43
CA LEU A 230 21.03 -0.39 -20.15
C LEU A 230 22.47 0.09 -20.29
N ILE A 231 23.34 -0.65 -21.04
CA ILE A 231 24.71 -0.21 -21.29
C ILE A 231 24.70 1.19 -21.93
N VAL A 232 23.92 1.39 -22.99
CA VAL A 232 23.80 2.69 -23.66
C VAL A 232 23.30 3.80 -22.72
N ALA A 233 22.37 3.48 -21.82
CA ALA A 233 21.81 4.44 -20.87
C ALA A 233 22.81 4.82 -19.77
N ILE A 234 23.65 3.90 -19.33
CA ILE A 234 24.58 4.07 -18.20
C ILE A 234 25.92 4.65 -18.68
N GLN A 235 26.38 4.31 -19.90
CA GLN A 235 27.68 4.73 -20.41
C GLN A 235 27.99 6.24 -20.28
N PRO A 236 27.03 7.16 -20.52
CA PRO A 236 27.28 8.59 -20.34
C PRO A 236 27.55 9.00 -18.89
N THR A 237 27.09 8.22 -17.91
CA THR A 237 27.22 8.50 -16.47
C THR A 237 28.47 7.87 -15.85
N ALA A 238 29.12 6.94 -16.56
CA ALA A 238 30.33 6.23 -16.12
C ALA A 238 31.27 5.97 -17.31
N PRO A 239 31.78 7.03 -17.96
CA PRO A 239 32.62 6.89 -19.17
C PRO A 239 33.94 6.15 -18.92
N GLU A 240 34.45 6.15 -17.69
CA GLU A 240 35.67 5.47 -17.27
C GLU A 240 35.51 3.94 -17.20
N LEU A 241 34.29 3.43 -17.12
CA LEU A 241 33.99 1.99 -16.99
C LEU A 241 33.77 1.29 -18.35
N ALA A 242 34.30 1.78 -19.43
CA ALA A 242 34.16 1.16 -20.75
C ALA A 242 35.11 -0.01 -20.97
N PRO A 243 34.64 -1.23 -21.36
CA PRO A 243 33.23 -1.64 -21.51
C PRO A 243 32.57 -1.85 -20.16
N ILE A 244 31.29 -1.43 -20.03
CA ILE A 244 30.54 -1.61 -18.79
C ILE A 244 30.17 -3.08 -18.60
N ASP A 245 30.59 -3.64 -17.46
CA ASP A 245 30.01 -4.86 -16.92
C ASP A 245 28.76 -4.50 -16.12
N LEU A 246 27.58 -4.87 -16.64
CA LEU A 246 26.29 -4.53 -16.01
C LEU A 246 26.13 -5.12 -14.61
N GLU A 247 26.68 -6.32 -14.39
CA GLU A 247 26.55 -6.96 -13.07
C GLU A 247 27.43 -6.26 -12.03
N VAL A 248 28.68 -5.93 -12.39
CA VAL A 248 29.57 -5.16 -11.52
C VAL A 248 28.95 -3.79 -11.20
N TRP A 249 28.45 -3.08 -12.23
CA TRP A 249 27.76 -1.81 -12.04
C TRP A 249 26.56 -1.93 -11.09
N TRP A 250 25.74 -2.97 -11.27
CA TRP A 250 24.58 -3.22 -10.43
C TRP A 250 24.95 -3.43 -8.97
N GLN A 251 25.91 -4.30 -8.69
CA GLN A 251 26.35 -4.61 -7.33
C GLN A 251 26.97 -3.38 -6.65
N GLU A 252 27.79 -2.62 -7.36
CA GLU A 252 28.37 -1.38 -6.84
C GLU A 252 27.30 -0.34 -6.51
N ARG A 253 26.31 -0.13 -7.40
CA ARG A 253 25.23 0.85 -7.16
C ARG A 253 24.32 0.43 -6.02
N MET A 254 24.00 -0.84 -5.94
CA MET A 254 23.24 -1.36 -4.80
C MET A 254 24.01 -1.18 -3.48
N SER A 255 25.29 -1.46 -3.43
CA SER A 255 26.11 -1.22 -2.23
C SER A 255 26.02 0.25 -1.79
N VAL A 256 26.22 1.19 -2.71
CA VAL A 256 26.11 2.63 -2.41
C VAL A 256 24.74 3.01 -1.88
N LEU A 257 23.65 2.46 -2.45
CA LEU A 257 22.30 2.74 -1.96
C LEU A 257 22.05 2.14 -0.57
N LEU A 258 22.58 0.94 -0.30
CA LEU A 258 22.40 0.25 0.98
C LEU A 258 23.18 0.88 2.13
N GLU A 259 24.35 1.48 1.84
CA GLU A 259 25.18 2.17 2.82
C GLU A 259 24.67 3.57 3.17
N ARG A 260 23.86 4.16 2.30
CA ARG A 260 23.31 5.50 2.52
C ARG A 260 22.35 5.54 3.68
N GLU A 261 22.48 6.56 4.52
CA GLU A 261 21.46 6.89 5.51
C GLU A 261 20.31 7.66 4.84
N TYR A 262 19.09 7.26 5.18
CA TYR A 262 17.87 7.88 4.65
C TYR A 262 17.05 8.46 5.80
N GLU A 263 16.76 9.74 5.69
CA GLU A 263 15.75 10.38 6.52
C GLU A 263 14.39 10.25 5.81
N VAL A 264 13.48 9.51 6.43
CA VAL A 264 12.12 9.33 5.91
C VAL A 264 11.15 9.98 6.88
N VAL A 265 10.47 11.00 6.41
CA VAL A 265 9.35 11.61 7.12
C VAL A 265 8.07 10.85 6.79
N GLU A 266 7.37 10.43 7.81
CA GLU A 266 6.08 9.72 7.66
C GLU A 266 5.02 10.66 7.04
N SER A 267 4.05 10.07 6.35
CA SER A 267 2.87 10.82 5.89
C SER A 267 2.04 11.32 7.08
N MET A 268 1.19 12.31 6.84
CA MET A 268 0.24 12.78 7.89
C MET A 268 -0.62 11.64 8.42
N GLU A 269 -1.10 10.76 7.53
CA GLU A 269 -1.97 9.64 7.92
C GLU A 269 -1.22 8.59 8.74
N GLU A 270 0.00 8.22 8.38
CA GLU A 270 0.83 7.31 9.16
C GLU A 270 1.08 7.88 10.57
N THR A 271 1.46 9.16 10.64
CA THR A 271 1.69 9.84 11.92
C THR A 271 0.42 9.89 12.74
N ARG A 272 -0.74 10.23 12.15
CA ARG A 272 -2.04 10.25 12.81
C ARG A 272 -2.40 8.88 13.41
N ILE A 273 -2.19 7.80 12.65
CA ILE A 273 -2.52 6.44 13.09
C ILE A 273 -1.75 6.06 14.34
N TRP A 274 -0.41 6.20 14.33
CA TRP A 274 0.35 5.80 15.49
C TRP A 274 0.21 6.77 16.67
N MET A 275 0.04 8.08 16.44
CA MET A 275 -0.28 9.05 17.50
C MET A 275 -1.58 8.67 18.22
N SER A 276 -2.61 8.31 17.45
CA SER A 276 -3.87 7.81 18.00
C SER A 276 -3.68 6.52 18.79
N ALA A 277 -2.84 5.59 18.32
CA ALA A 277 -2.56 4.34 19.04
C ALA A 277 -1.79 4.57 20.34
N VAL A 278 -0.77 5.43 20.34
CA VAL A 278 0.04 5.77 21.53
C VAL A 278 -0.78 6.52 22.58
N SER A 279 -1.70 7.39 22.17
CA SER A 279 -2.57 8.16 23.08
C SER A 279 -3.84 7.43 23.52
N ASN A 280 -4.16 6.25 22.95
CA ASN A 280 -5.36 5.50 23.30
C ASN A 280 -5.11 4.56 24.50
N PHE A 281 -5.79 4.80 25.62
CA PHE A 281 -5.76 4.00 26.85
C PHE A 281 -7.08 3.27 27.13
N ASP A 282 -7.99 3.15 26.16
CA ASP A 282 -9.30 2.56 26.36
C ASP A 282 -9.27 1.03 26.57
N ALA A 283 -8.12 0.37 26.29
CA ALA A 283 -7.96 -1.06 26.55
C ALA A 283 -7.84 -1.32 28.05
N PRO A 284 -8.51 -2.37 28.59
CA PRO A 284 -8.42 -2.73 29.99
C PRO A 284 -6.99 -3.19 30.35
N ILE A 285 -6.45 -2.65 31.46
CA ILE A 285 -5.13 -2.98 31.97
C ILE A 285 -5.31 -4.02 33.06
N GLN A 286 -4.64 -5.17 32.95
CA GLN A 286 -4.60 -6.20 33.98
C GLN A 286 -3.65 -5.74 35.11
N THR A 287 -4.14 -5.74 36.35
CA THR A 287 -3.36 -5.43 37.55
C THR A 287 -3.53 -6.55 38.59
N GLU A 288 -2.67 -6.61 39.60
CA GLU A 288 -2.83 -7.59 40.67
C GLU A 288 -4.17 -7.42 41.43
N ALA A 289 -4.70 -6.20 41.50
CA ALA A 289 -5.97 -5.89 42.14
C ALA A 289 -7.20 -6.12 41.24
N GLY A 290 -7.01 -6.51 39.99
CA GLY A 290 -8.08 -6.74 39.02
C GLY A 290 -7.88 -5.95 37.71
N VAL A 291 -8.99 -5.73 36.99
CA VAL A 291 -8.99 -5.01 35.71
C VAL A 291 -9.16 -3.52 35.93
N LEU A 292 -8.19 -2.73 35.50
CA LEU A 292 -8.22 -1.28 35.54
C LEU A 292 -8.72 -0.72 34.19
N GLN A 293 -9.80 0.04 34.20
CA GLN A 293 -10.29 0.80 33.06
C GLN A 293 -9.84 2.25 33.16
N VAL A 294 -9.02 2.68 32.21
CA VAL A 294 -8.52 4.06 32.16
C VAL A 294 -8.72 4.64 30.77
N ASN A 295 -8.75 5.94 30.70
CA ASN A 295 -8.61 6.70 29.48
C ASN A 295 -7.61 7.84 29.70
N LEU A 296 -7.21 8.53 28.65
CA LEU A 296 -6.21 9.57 28.73
C LEU A 296 -6.54 10.65 29.80
N ARG A 297 -7.82 10.97 30.01
CA ARG A 297 -8.27 11.98 31.00
C ARG A 297 -8.21 11.50 32.44
N THR A 298 -8.25 10.19 32.64
CA THR A 298 -8.26 9.59 33.98
C THR A 298 -6.91 9.03 34.40
N LEU A 299 -5.88 9.06 33.54
CA LEU A 299 -4.53 8.54 33.86
C LEU A 299 -4.00 9.03 35.21
N TRP A 300 -4.11 10.33 35.48
CA TRP A 300 -3.64 10.92 36.72
C TRP A 300 -4.24 10.29 37.98
N LYS A 301 -5.50 9.88 37.95
CA LYS A 301 -6.18 9.25 39.08
C LYS A 301 -5.63 7.87 39.43
N HIS A 302 -4.95 7.24 38.49
CA HIS A 302 -4.45 5.88 38.58
C HIS A 302 -2.92 5.81 38.54
N ARG A 303 -2.23 6.94 38.76
CA ARG A 303 -0.77 7.06 38.69
C ARG A 303 0.00 6.16 39.66
N ASP A 304 -0.68 5.72 40.73
CA ASP A 304 -0.09 4.82 41.74
C ASP A 304 -0.11 3.33 41.27
N SER A 305 -0.67 3.03 40.10
CA SER A 305 -0.70 1.69 39.52
C SER A 305 0.58 1.40 38.73
N GLU A 306 1.41 0.47 39.22
CA GLU A 306 2.66 0.06 38.59
C GLU A 306 2.46 -0.38 37.12
N ALA A 307 1.45 -1.22 36.87
CA ALA A 307 1.13 -1.67 35.51
C ALA A 307 0.73 -0.52 34.54
N LEU A 308 0.11 0.55 35.10
CA LEU A 308 -0.18 1.74 34.28
C LEU A 308 1.10 2.53 33.98
N ILE A 309 1.96 2.71 34.96
CA ILE A 309 3.23 3.43 34.78
C ILE A 309 4.12 2.72 33.77
N GLU A 310 4.29 1.39 33.87
CA GLU A 310 5.03 0.60 32.89
C GLU A 310 4.47 0.76 31.46
N LEU A 311 3.14 0.78 31.32
CA LEU A 311 2.50 1.01 30.02
C LEU A 311 2.77 2.42 29.48
N VAL A 312 2.74 3.44 30.34
CA VAL A 312 3.04 4.83 29.96
C VAL A 312 4.50 4.97 29.57
N GLU A 313 5.42 4.37 30.31
CA GLU A 313 6.86 4.35 29.97
C GLU A 313 7.10 3.72 28.59
N ALA A 314 6.52 2.55 28.34
CA ALA A 314 6.62 1.88 27.04
C ALA A 314 6.10 2.75 25.89
N ARG A 315 4.96 3.43 26.10
CA ARG A 315 4.37 4.33 25.08
C ARG A 315 5.20 5.60 24.90
N TYR A 316 5.78 6.12 25.96
CA TYR A 316 6.66 7.28 25.91
C TYR A 316 7.93 6.96 25.10
N GLU A 317 8.54 5.78 25.29
CA GLU A 317 9.66 5.35 24.47
C GLU A 317 9.29 5.17 22.99
N ILE A 318 8.12 4.59 22.69
CA ILE A 318 7.60 4.50 21.32
C ILE A 318 7.42 5.90 20.71
N LEU A 319 6.86 6.83 21.49
CA LEU A 319 6.67 8.22 21.06
C LEU A 319 8.01 8.88 20.72
N ARG A 320 9.01 8.77 21.59
CA ARG A 320 10.35 9.35 21.37
C ARG A 320 11.02 8.82 20.11
N LEU A 321 10.95 7.52 19.88
CA LEU A 321 11.53 6.88 18.70
C LEU A 321 10.83 7.33 17.41
N ARG A 322 9.50 7.47 17.45
CA ARG A 322 8.72 7.84 16.26
C ARG A 322 8.71 9.34 15.97
N MET A 323 8.86 10.19 16.98
CA MET A 323 8.92 11.65 16.81
C MET A 323 9.95 12.09 15.77
N LEU A 324 11.08 11.39 15.66
CA LEU A 324 12.13 11.71 14.68
C LEU A 324 11.68 11.56 13.23
N ARG A 325 10.59 10.82 12.99
CA ARG A 325 10.04 10.54 11.66
C ARG A 325 8.62 11.11 11.46
N ALA A 326 8.06 11.70 12.51
CA ALA A 326 6.72 12.24 12.49
C ALA A 326 6.57 13.32 11.42
N ASN A 327 5.38 13.38 10.80
CA ASN A 327 5.07 14.47 9.90
C ASN A 327 5.10 15.81 10.66
N PRO A 328 5.70 16.87 10.12
CA PRO A 328 5.79 18.17 10.76
C PRO A 328 4.45 18.74 11.26
N ALA A 329 3.34 18.44 10.58
CA ALA A 329 2.00 18.85 11.01
C ALA A 329 1.61 18.31 12.41
N TYR A 330 2.22 17.22 12.84
CA TYR A 330 1.96 16.55 14.13
C TYR A 330 3.05 16.78 15.17
N PHE A 331 4.09 17.57 14.89
CA PHE A 331 5.19 17.79 15.86
C PHE A 331 4.73 18.38 17.19
N ASN A 332 3.85 19.38 17.14
CA ASN A 332 3.33 19.97 18.36
C ASN A 332 2.54 18.95 19.18
N ALA A 333 1.67 18.18 18.55
CA ALA A 333 0.90 17.13 19.22
C ALA A 333 1.80 16.04 19.81
N ALA A 334 2.86 15.62 19.11
CA ALA A 334 3.81 14.65 19.63
C ALA A 334 4.59 15.20 20.83
N HIS A 335 5.02 16.45 20.77
CA HIS A 335 5.72 17.12 21.87
C HIS A 335 4.85 17.27 23.12
N SER A 336 3.61 17.74 22.94
CA SER A 336 2.69 17.94 24.04
C SER A 336 2.23 16.60 24.66
N LEU A 337 2.10 15.52 23.88
CA LEU A 337 1.88 14.17 24.41
C LEU A 337 3.09 13.70 25.24
N GLY A 338 4.31 13.95 24.77
CA GLY A 338 5.54 13.68 25.50
C GLY A 338 5.55 14.40 26.86
N SER A 339 5.26 15.69 26.87
CA SER A 339 5.16 16.48 28.07
C SER A 339 4.08 15.98 29.03
N LEU A 340 2.94 15.50 28.51
CA LEU A 340 1.89 14.87 29.35
C LEU A 340 2.40 13.60 30.03
N PHE A 341 3.11 12.74 29.33
CA PHE A 341 3.70 11.52 29.89
C PHE A 341 4.80 11.83 30.89
N GLU A 342 5.66 12.81 30.63
CA GLU A 342 6.69 13.25 31.56
C GLU A 342 6.09 13.74 32.88
N VAL A 343 5.03 14.56 32.83
CA VAL A 343 4.35 15.04 34.06
C VAL A 343 3.78 13.87 34.86
N LEU A 344 3.27 12.84 34.21
CA LEU A 344 2.75 11.65 34.91
C LEU A 344 3.87 10.81 35.52
N LEU A 345 4.94 10.54 34.77
CA LEU A 345 6.08 9.72 35.18
C LEU A 345 6.94 10.38 36.27
N GLN A 346 6.97 11.71 36.32
CA GLN A 346 7.70 12.48 37.32
C GLN A 346 6.86 12.79 38.59
N ASP A 347 5.67 12.18 38.72
CA ASP A 347 4.70 12.46 39.76
C ASP A 347 4.41 13.99 39.92
N GLY A 348 4.35 14.66 38.79
CA GLY A 348 4.08 16.09 38.74
C GLY A 348 2.70 16.44 39.30
N PRO A 349 2.42 17.68 39.72
CA PRO A 349 1.15 18.04 40.35
C PRO A 349 -0.01 17.97 39.33
N SER A 350 -1.21 17.60 39.84
CA SER A 350 -2.43 17.39 39.04
C SER A 350 -2.76 18.55 38.07
N HIS A 351 -2.54 19.81 38.51
CA HIS A 351 -2.82 20.95 37.63
C HIS A 351 -1.91 21.01 36.41
N LYS A 352 -0.63 20.56 36.52
CA LYS A 352 0.27 20.45 35.34
C LYS A 352 -0.17 19.36 34.38
N PHE A 353 -0.64 18.23 34.93
CA PHE A 353 -1.19 17.17 34.09
C PHE A 353 -2.42 17.64 33.31
N VAL A 354 -3.37 18.32 33.97
CA VAL A 354 -4.58 18.86 33.33
C VAL A 354 -4.21 19.87 32.23
N HIS A 355 -3.22 20.74 32.51
CA HIS A 355 -2.74 21.70 31.52
C HIS A 355 -2.09 21.00 30.31
N ALA A 356 -1.16 20.08 30.56
CA ALA A 356 -0.49 19.33 29.49
C ALA A 356 -1.49 18.53 28.62
N LEU A 357 -2.52 17.94 29.25
CA LEU A 357 -3.59 17.25 28.55
C LEU A 357 -4.40 18.22 27.65
N ALA A 358 -4.72 19.40 28.13
CA ALA A 358 -5.47 20.40 27.36
C ALA A 358 -4.65 20.85 26.13
N VAL A 359 -3.36 21.09 26.31
CA VAL A 359 -2.44 21.46 25.20
C VAL A 359 -2.39 20.33 24.18
N PHE A 360 -2.17 19.08 24.60
CA PHE A 360 -2.13 17.93 23.69
C PHE A 360 -3.42 17.77 22.87
N LEU A 361 -4.58 17.91 23.52
CA LEU A 361 -5.86 17.78 22.80
C LEU A 361 -6.05 18.89 21.77
N SER A 362 -5.64 20.13 22.11
CA SER A 362 -5.67 21.26 21.16
C SER A 362 -4.74 21.03 19.98
N ASP A 363 -3.49 20.63 20.22
CA ASP A 363 -2.50 20.38 19.17
C ASP A 363 -2.93 19.24 18.24
N MET A 364 -3.61 18.22 18.78
CA MET A 364 -4.17 17.12 17.97
C MET A 364 -5.35 17.56 17.10
N GLU A 365 -6.19 18.47 17.59
CA GLU A 365 -7.28 19.05 16.80
C GLU A 365 -6.72 19.93 15.68
N ASP A 366 -5.73 20.76 15.96
CA ASP A 366 -5.08 21.62 14.97
C ASP A 366 -4.39 20.79 13.87
N ALA A 367 -3.68 19.71 14.22
CA ALA A 367 -3.06 18.80 13.27
C ALA A 367 -4.09 18.11 12.37
N LYS A 368 -5.21 17.65 12.93
CA LYS A 368 -6.31 17.05 12.15
C LYS A 368 -6.97 18.06 11.22
N ALA A 369 -7.25 19.27 11.71
CA ALA A 369 -7.83 20.33 10.88
C ALA A 369 -6.91 20.70 9.71
N MET A 370 -5.60 20.74 9.94
CA MET A 370 -4.62 20.95 8.88
C MET A 370 -4.64 19.81 7.85
N GLN A 371 -4.70 18.55 8.29
CA GLN A 371 -4.79 17.39 7.41
C GLN A 371 -6.06 17.44 6.56
N GLU A 372 -7.21 17.73 7.18
CA GLU A 372 -8.51 17.85 6.48
C GLU A 372 -8.50 18.99 5.45
N ALA A 373 -7.94 20.14 5.83
CA ALA A 373 -7.82 21.28 4.91
C ALA A 373 -6.95 20.95 3.69
N ILE A 374 -5.85 20.22 3.88
CA ILE A 374 -4.98 19.78 2.77
C ILE A 374 -5.72 18.74 1.90
N GLN A 375 -6.42 17.78 2.48
CA GLN A 375 -7.19 16.80 1.72
C GLN A 375 -8.28 17.46 0.87
N LEU A 376 -9.02 18.43 1.43
CA LEU A 376 -10.04 19.18 0.69
C LEU A 376 -9.46 20.00 -0.48
N HIS A 377 -8.21 20.41 -0.41
CA HIS A 377 -7.53 21.10 -1.51
C HIS A 377 -6.97 20.17 -2.58
N LEU A 378 -6.70 18.90 -2.22
CA LEU A 378 -6.17 17.89 -3.13
C LEU A 378 -7.27 17.04 -3.80
N ASP A 379 -8.48 17.03 -3.24
CA ASP A 379 -9.70 16.40 -3.78
C ASP A 379 -10.74 17.47 -4.14
N PRO A 380 -10.58 18.20 -5.27
CA PRO A 380 -11.53 19.20 -5.73
C PRO A 380 -12.81 18.59 -6.28
#